data_cc636b4b6405889660156b969dc883fb
#
_entry.id   cc636b4b6405889660156b969dc883fb
#
_cell.length_a   1.000
_cell.length_b   1.000
_cell.length_c   1.000
_cell.angle_alpha   90.00
_cell.angle_beta   90.00
_cell.angle_gamma   90.00
#
_symmetry.space_group_name_H-M   'P 1'
#
loop_
_entity.id
_entity.type
_entity.pdbx_description
1 polymer ?
#
loop_
_entity_poly.entity_id
_entity_poly.type
_entity_poly.pdbx_seq_one_letter_code
_entity_poly.pdbx_strand_id
1 'polypeptide(L)'
;MAPRGKPWLPMRLLLDEQFPLDFIQAFGADTALHVHTLWWAGIKNGELMRRASGVCDVFLTLDRSLPFQQNVKAAPFGSIVVRATSNRIDVLVPLVESILECARQVRAGEVLQAGA
;
A
#
# COMPACT_ATOMS: atom_id res chain seq x y z
N MET A 1 -16.20 13.65 9.93
CA MET A 1 -14.74 13.66 9.93
C MET A 1 -14.22 12.93 8.69
N ALA A 2 -13.24 13.49 8.07
CA ALA A 2 -12.65 12.79 6.97
C ALA A 2 -11.95 11.54 7.51
N PRO A 3 -12.18 10.39 6.94
CA PRO A 3 -11.31 9.25 7.20
C PRO A 3 -9.92 9.67 6.75
N ARG A 4 -9.03 8.80 6.69
CA ARG A 4 -7.75 9.17 6.18
C ARG A 4 -7.90 9.93 4.89
N GLY A 5 -7.11 10.95 4.73
CA GLY A 5 -7.27 11.82 3.63
C GLY A 5 -8.62 12.50 3.66
N LYS A 6 -8.84 13.34 2.73
CA LYS A 6 -10.09 14.09 2.63
C LYS A 6 -10.98 13.44 1.58
N PRO A 7 -12.30 13.42 1.77
CA PRO A 7 -13.20 12.72 0.84
C PRO A 7 -13.09 13.21 -0.60
N TRP A 8 -12.69 14.46 -0.80
CA TRP A 8 -12.58 15.06 -2.12
C TRP A 8 -11.20 14.97 -2.74
N LEU A 9 -10.23 14.39 -2.01
CA LEU A 9 -8.88 14.22 -2.52
C LEU A 9 -8.64 12.75 -2.84
N PRO A 10 -7.85 12.46 -3.87
CA PRO A 10 -7.47 11.09 -4.15
C PRO A 10 -6.71 10.48 -2.97
N MET A 11 -6.98 9.24 -2.68
CA MET A 11 -6.21 8.50 -1.71
C MET A 11 -4.84 8.18 -2.30
N ARG A 12 -3.78 8.40 -1.54
CA ARG A 12 -2.42 8.15 -2.00
C ARG A 12 -1.99 6.76 -1.57
N LEU A 13 -1.75 5.90 -2.54
CA LEU A 13 -1.29 4.53 -2.30
C LEU A 13 0.20 4.44 -2.61
N LEU A 14 0.95 3.74 -1.78
CA LEU A 14 2.36 3.46 -2.03
C LEU A 14 2.54 1.94 -2.18
N LEU A 15 3.04 1.51 -3.32
CA LEU A 15 3.25 0.10 -3.63
C LEU A 15 4.68 -0.29 -3.32
N ASP A 16 4.84 -1.37 -2.57
CA ASP A 16 6.14 -1.93 -2.23
C ASP A 16 6.83 -2.47 -3.49
N GLU A 17 8.14 -2.68 -3.39
CA GLU A 17 8.98 -3.00 -4.54
C GLU A 17 8.63 -4.32 -5.22
N GLN A 18 7.97 -5.24 -4.52
CA GLN A 18 7.58 -6.53 -5.10
C GLN A 18 6.49 -6.44 -6.15
N PHE A 19 5.73 -5.35 -6.18
CA PHE A 19 4.71 -5.17 -7.20
C PHE A 19 5.35 -4.75 -8.52
N PRO A 20 4.78 -5.18 -9.67
CA PRO A 20 5.22 -4.63 -10.95
C PRO A 20 4.96 -3.13 -11.02
N LEU A 21 5.87 -2.40 -11.68
CA LEU A 21 5.72 -0.95 -11.80
C LEU A 21 4.42 -0.54 -12.48
N ASP A 22 4.02 -1.27 -13.50
CA ASP A 22 2.81 -0.92 -14.24
C ASP A 22 1.53 -1.22 -13.49
N PHE A 23 1.62 -1.89 -12.33
CA PHE A 23 0.42 -2.11 -11.50
C PHE A 23 -0.15 -0.80 -10.97
N ILE A 24 0.67 0.25 -10.88
CA ILE A 24 0.15 1.55 -10.44
C ILE A 24 -0.96 2.07 -11.36
N GLN A 25 -0.94 1.70 -12.63
CA GLN A 25 -1.93 2.17 -13.58
C GLN A 25 -3.32 1.60 -13.32
N ALA A 26 -3.39 0.46 -12.66
CA ALA A 26 -4.67 -0.15 -12.31
C ALA A 26 -5.45 0.68 -11.29
N PHE A 27 -4.75 1.57 -10.55
CA PHE A 27 -5.36 2.44 -9.54
C PHE A 27 -5.51 3.88 -10.02
N GLY A 28 -5.01 4.19 -11.21
CA GLY A 28 -4.92 5.57 -11.66
C GLY A 28 -3.58 6.19 -11.27
N ALA A 29 -2.90 6.80 -12.24
CA ALA A 29 -1.53 7.26 -12.07
C ALA A 29 -1.38 8.33 -10.99
N ASP A 30 -2.44 9.11 -10.74
CA ASP A 30 -2.38 10.17 -9.73
C ASP A 30 -2.59 9.65 -8.32
N THR A 31 -2.97 8.38 -8.18
CA THR A 31 -3.35 7.80 -6.90
C THR A 31 -2.26 6.92 -6.34
N ALA A 32 -1.48 6.26 -7.18
CA ALA A 32 -0.53 5.24 -6.74
C ALA A 32 0.90 5.62 -7.09
N LEU A 33 1.79 5.37 -6.14
CA LEU A 33 3.23 5.52 -6.31
C LEU A 33 3.89 4.17 -6.05
N HIS A 34 5.08 3.99 -6.58
CA HIS A 34 5.85 2.77 -6.37
C HIS A 34 7.19 3.14 -5.73
N VAL A 35 7.64 2.33 -4.77
CA VAL A 35 8.90 2.61 -4.08
C VAL A 35 10.07 2.69 -5.05
N HIS A 36 10.03 1.94 -6.14
CA HIS A 36 11.08 1.96 -7.16
C HIS A 36 11.16 3.33 -7.84
N THR A 37 10.01 3.92 -8.14
CA THR A 37 9.93 5.25 -8.73
C THR A 37 10.50 6.31 -7.81
N LEU A 38 10.40 6.09 -6.50
CA LEU A 38 10.92 7.01 -5.49
C LEU A 38 12.39 6.74 -5.15
N TRP A 39 13.02 5.80 -5.85
CA TRP A 39 14.40 5.38 -5.57
C TRP A 39 14.59 4.78 -4.17
N TRP A 40 13.54 4.13 -3.67
CA TRP A 40 13.53 3.54 -2.33
C TRP A 40 13.68 2.01 -2.36
N ALA A 41 13.92 1.42 -3.52
CA ALA A 41 14.08 -0.03 -3.60
C ALA A 41 15.27 -0.47 -2.75
N GLY A 42 15.09 -1.58 -2.03
CA GLY A 42 16.13 -2.10 -1.15
C GLY A 42 16.20 -1.46 0.22
N ILE A 43 15.40 -0.43 0.47
CA ILE A 43 15.37 0.20 1.78
C ILE A 43 14.64 -0.74 2.75
N LYS A 44 15.19 -0.89 3.94
CA LYS A 44 14.64 -1.80 4.95
C LYS A 44 13.35 -1.25 5.54
N ASN A 45 12.53 -2.14 6.07
CA ASN A 45 11.16 -1.82 6.45
C ASN A 45 11.03 -0.66 7.43
N GLY A 46 11.91 -0.58 8.44
CA GLY A 46 11.83 0.54 9.40
C GLY A 46 12.03 1.89 8.75
N GLU A 47 13.04 1.98 7.90
CA GLU A 47 13.32 3.22 7.17
C GLU A 47 12.25 3.48 6.11
N LEU A 48 11.79 2.42 5.44
CA LEU A 48 10.75 2.55 4.45
C LEU A 48 9.46 3.11 5.06
N MET A 49 9.06 2.59 6.21
CA MET A 49 7.88 3.07 6.90
C MET A 49 8.01 4.53 7.30
N ARG A 50 9.19 4.91 7.79
CA ARG A 50 9.43 6.30 8.17
C ARG A 50 9.29 7.24 6.96
N ARG A 51 9.83 6.85 5.82
CA ARG A 51 9.74 7.67 4.60
C ARG A 51 8.34 7.71 4.04
N ALA A 52 7.63 6.58 4.13
CA ALA A 52 6.28 6.48 3.59
C ALA A 52 5.30 7.41 4.31
N SER A 53 5.57 7.73 5.58
CA SER A 53 4.63 8.52 6.37
C SER A 53 4.36 9.90 5.78
N GLY A 54 5.24 10.41 4.93
CA GLY A 54 5.04 11.72 4.31
C GLY A 54 4.42 11.66 2.92
N VAL A 55 4.27 10.49 2.34
CA VAL A 55 3.90 10.40 0.93
C VAL A 55 2.68 9.54 0.64
N CYS A 56 2.17 8.78 1.62
CA CYS A 56 1.02 7.94 1.34
C CYS A 56 0.03 7.92 2.49
N ASP A 57 -1.20 7.55 2.16
CA ASP A 57 -2.26 7.30 3.13
C ASP A 57 -2.38 5.81 3.40
N VAL A 58 -2.02 4.97 2.43
CA VAL A 58 -2.10 3.51 2.54
C VAL A 58 -0.88 2.90 1.85
N PHE A 59 -0.24 1.99 2.55
CA PHE A 59 0.89 1.23 2.03
C PHE A 59 0.45 -0.17 1.62
N LEU A 60 0.78 -0.58 0.41
CA LEU A 60 0.45 -1.91 -0.11
C LEU A 60 1.70 -2.75 -0.21
N THR A 61 1.63 -3.99 0.26
CA THR A 61 2.76 -4.92 0.20
C THR A 61 2.28 -6.34 -0.03
N LEU A 62 3.16 -7.17 -0.55
CA LEU A 62 2.95 -8.62 -0.63
C LEU A 62 3.59 -9.34 0.55
N ASP A 63 4.30 -8.63 1.41
CA ASP A 63 5.04 -9.21 2.53
C ASP A 63 4.10 -9.57 3.67
N ARG A 64 3.85 -10.86 3.83
CA ARG A 64 2.92 -11.35 4.86
C ARG A 64 3.47 -11.20 6.27
N SER A 65 4.73 -10.87 6.43
CA SER A 65 5.31 -10.64 7.76
C SER A 65 5.05 -9.23 8.28
N LEU A 66 4.51 -8.34 7.46
CA LEU A 66 4.32 -6.94 7.84
C LEU A 66 3.54 -6.76 9.15
N PRO A 67 2.45 -7.52 9.41
CA PRO A 67 1.68 -7.30 10.64
C PRO A 67 2.47 -7.54 11.92
N PHE A 68 3.58 -8.26 11.83
CA PHE A 68 4.40 -8.59 13.00
C PHE A 68 5.54 -7.61 13.23
N GLN A 69 5.65 -6.56 12.43
CA GLN A 69 6.72 -5.58 12.57
C GLN A 69 6.27 -4.45 13.48
N GLN A 70 7.18 -4.03 14.37
CA GLN A 70 6.85 -3.07 15.41
C GLN A 70 6.44 -1.71 14.87
N ASN A 71 7.06 -1.27 13.78
CA ASN A 71 6.85 0.08 13.27
C ASN A 71 5.48 0.28 12.64
N VAL A 72 4.79 -0.79 12.30
CA VAL A 72 3.52 -0.72 11.59
C VAL A 72 2.44 -0.04 12.44
N LYS A 73 2.39 -0.38 13.72
CA LYS A 73 1.36 0.16 14.61
C LYS A 73 1.52 1.65 14.87
N ALA A 74 2.74 2.14 14.78
CA ALA A 74 3.01 3.56 15.01
C ALA A 74 2.95 4.38 13.73
N ALA A 75 2.73 3.76 12.58
CA ALA A 75 2.71 4.46 11.30
C ALA A 75 1.48 5.37 11.20
N PRO A 76 1.64 6.58 10.64
CA PRO A 76 0.52 7.49 10.43
C PRO A 76 -0.30 7.17 9.18
N PHE A 77 -0.15 5.96 8.66
CA PHE A 77 -0.90 5.47 7.50
C PHE A 77 -1.34 4.05 7.77
N GLY A 78 -2.33 3.58 7.00
CA GLY A 78 -2.76 2.19 7.05
C GLY A 78 -1.94 1.33 6.11
N SER A 79 -1.94 0.03 6.36
CA SER A 79 -1.20 -0.90 5.51
C SER A 79 -2.11 -2.04 5.06
N ILE A 80 -1.86 -2.54 3.85
CA ILE A 80 -2.62 -3.66 3.30
C ILE A 80 -1.63 -4.70 2.81
N VAL A 81 -1.78 -5.91 3.32
CA VAL A 81 -1.07 -7.07 2.79
C VAL A 81 -1.94 -7.68 1.71
N VAL A 82 -1.46 -7.66 0.48
CA VAL A 82 -2.19 -8.23 -0.64
C VAL A 82 -1.88 -9.71 -0.73
N ARG A 83 -2.91 -10.52 -0.66
CA ARG A 83 -2.78 -11.97 -0.70
C ARG A 83 -2.98 -12.43 -2.14
N ALA A 84 -1.89 -12.75 -2.80
CA ALA A 84 -1.89 -13.18 -4.19
C ALA A 84 -0.98 -14.38 -4.35
N THR A 85 -1.26 -15.20 -5.34
CA THR A 85 -0.44 -16.38 -5.62
C THR A 85 0.88 -16.04 -6.28
N SER A 86 0.98 -14.85 -6.86
CA SER A 86 2.22 -14.34 -7.44
C SER A 86 2.13 -12.83 -7.59
N ASN A 87 3.24 -12.22 -8.01
CA ASN A 87 3.26 -10.78 -8.28
C ASN A 87 3.04 -10.45 -9.76
N ARG A 88 2.52 -11.38 -10.54
CA ARG A 88 2.24 -11.12 -11.95
C ARG A 88 1.05 -10.17 -12.08
N ILE A 89 1.14 -9.30 -13.09
CA ILE A 89 0.11 -8.29 -13.30
C ILE A 89 -1.27 -8.92 -13.55
N ASP A 90 -1.33 -10.02 -14.26
CA ASP A 90 -2.59 -10.69 -14.57
C ASP A 90 -3.22 -11.35 -13.33
N VAL A 91 -2.42 -11.62 -12.30
CA VAL A 91 -2.90 -12.14 -11.03
C VAL A 91 -3.37 -10.99 -10.13
N LEU A 92 -2.68 -9.85 -10.19
CA LEU A 92 -2.95 -8.73 -9.30
C LEU A 92 -4.12 -7.86 -9.74
N VAL A 93 -4.31 -7.65 -11.03
CA VAL A 93 -5.36 -6.76 -11.52
C VAL A 93 -6.76 -7.19 -11.03
N PRO A 94 -7.12 -8.48 -11.02
CA PRO A 94 -8.42 -8.87 -10.49
C PRO A 94 -8.64 -8.55 -9.01
N LEU A 95 -7.56 -8.25 -8.27
CA LEU A 95 -7.65 -7.96 -6.84
C LEU A 95 -7.83 -6.48 -6.54
N VAL A 96 -7.82 -5.62 -7.56
CA VAL A 96 -7.85 -4.17 -7.38
C VAL A 96 -9.08 -3.73 -6.59
N GLU A 97 -10.25 -4.27 -6.89
CA GLU A 97 -11.47 -3.89 -6.17
C GLU A 97 -11.37 -4.24 -4.69
N SER A 98 -10.86 -5.41 -4.38
CA SER A 98 -10.67 -5.83 -2.98
C SER A 98 -9.66 -4.92 -2.28
N ILE A 99 -8.59 -4.57 -2.97
CA ILE A 99 -7.57 -3.68 -2.42
C ILE A 99 -8.16 -2.29 -2.12
N LEU A 100 -8.93 -1.75 -3.06
CA LEU A 100 -9.53 -0.43 -2.87
C LEU A 100 -10.55 -0.44 -1.75
N GLU A 101 -11.31 -1.51 -1.62
CA GLU A 101 -12.28 -1.63 -0.54
C GLU A 101 -11.57 -1.62 0.82
N CYS A 102 -10.50 -2.38 0.95
CA CYS A 102 -9.69 -2.37 2.18
C CYS A 102 -9.06 -0.99 2.41
N ALA A 103 -8.60 -0.34 1.35
CA ALA A 103 -7.96 0.96 1.47
C ALA A 103 -8.92 2.02 2.02
N ARG A 104 -10.20 1.92 1.69
CA ARG A 104 -11.20 2.84 2.22
C ARG A 104 -11.46 2.64 3.69
N GLN A 105 -11.20 1.45 4.22
CA GLN A 105 -11.52 1.08 5.60
C GLN A 105 -10.33 1.12 6.54
N VAL A 106 -9.12 0.89 6.04
CA VAL A 106 -7.95 0.75 6.90
C VAL A 106 -7.62 2.08 7.58
N ARG A 107 -7.28 2.00 8.85
CA ARG A 107 -6.91 3.17 9.64
C ARG A 107 -5.41 3.22 9.85
N ALA A 108 -4.92 4.41 10.25
CA ALA A 108 -3.51 4.57 10.58
C ALA A 108 -3.10 3.54 11.63
N GLY A 109 -1.99 2.87 11.38
CA GLY A 109 -1.47 1.84 12.27
C GLY A 109 -2.12 0.47 12.14
N GLU A 110 -3.19 0.36 11.36
CA GLU A 110 -3.85 -0.91 11.08
C GLU A 110 -3.21 -1.64 9.91
N VAL A 111 -3.34 -2.97 9.93
CA VAL A 111 -2.98 -3.79 8.78
C VAL A 111 -4.19 -4.64 8.43
N LEU A 112 -4.67 -4.51 7.20
CA LEU A 112 -5.74 -5.37 6.68
C LEU A 112 -5.17 -6.27 5.59
N GLN A 113 -5.91 -7.33 5.28
CA GLN A 113 -5.53 -8.23 4.20
C GLN A 113 -6.55 -8.11 3.08
N ALA A 114 -6.07 -8.05 1.84
CA ALA A 114 -6.92 -7.96 0.66
C ALA A 114 -6.59 -9.08 -0.31
N GLY A 115 -7.58 -9.48 -1.08
CA GLY A 115 -7.40 -10.50 -2.08
C GLY A 115 -7.83 -11.88 -1.60
N ALA A 116 -7.36 -12.88 -2.30
CA ALA A 116 -7.81 -14.26 -2.06
C ALA A 116 -7.16 -14.89 -0.85
#